data_5358998c4b38d0aa872e2e770a950328
#
_entry.id   5358998c4b38d0aa872e2e770a950328
#
_cell.length_a   1.000
_cell.length_b   1.000
_cell.length_c   1.000
_cell.angle_alpha   90.00
_cell.angle_beta   90.00
_cell.angle_gamma   90.00
#
_symmetry.space_group_name_H-M   'P 1'
#
loop_
_entity.id
_entity.type
_entity.pdbx_description
1 polymer ?
#
loop_
_entity_poly.entity_id
_entity_poly.type
_entity_poly.pdbx_seq_one_letter_code
_entity_poly.pdbx_strand_id
1 'polypeptide(L)'
;KHSDAATVQVLNAVFDGKIIPVFNEEILSEYDNVLHRPKFKFPDASIRVLLDAIKTYGVFTKQLITGEILPNPKDLVFYEVVMAKRDENAYLVTGNGKHFPKKPFVVTPNELLSIIYQ
;
A
#
# COMPACT_ATOMS: atom_id res chain seq x y z
N LYS A 1 -13.45 1.72 -13.99
CA LYS A 1 -12.05 1.49 -14.33
C LYS A 1 -11.54 0.28 -13.62
N HIS A 2 -10.87 -0.58 -14.35
CA HIS A 2 -10.42 -1.86 -13.80
C HIS A 2 -9.44 -1.68 -12.64
N SER A 3 -8.51 -0.73 -12.76
CA SER A 3 -7.52 -0.50 -11.72
C SER A 3 -8.16 0.02 -10.43
N ASP A 4 -9.20 0.84 -10.54
CA ASP A 4 -9.88 1.36 -9.36
C ASP A 4 -10.66 0.26 -8.66
N ALA A 5 -11.29 -0.66 -9.42
CA ALA A 5 -12.01 -1.79 -8.84
C ALA A 5 -11.06 -2.70 -8.06
N ALA A 6 -9.89 -3.01 -8.63
CA ALA A 6 -8.91 -3.84 -7.95
C ALA A 6 -8.40 -3.16 -6.68
N THR A 7 -8.17 -1.85 -6.73
CA THR A 7 -7.74 -1.10 -5.55
C THR A 7 -8.77 -1.20 -4.43
N VAL A 8 -10.06 -1.04 -4.75
CA VAL A 8 -11.12 -1.16 -3.75
C VAL A 8 -11.13 -2.57 -3.16
N GLN A 9 -10.92 -3.60 -3.97
CA GLN A 9 -10.88 -4.97 -3.46
C GLN A 9 -9.70 -5.20 -2.52
N VAL A 10 -8.54 -4.58 -2.81
CA VAL A 10 -7.40 -4.66 -1.90
C VAL A 10 -7.73 -3.99 -0.56
N LEU A 11 -8.38 -2.82 -0.59
CA LEU A 11 -8.81 -2.14 0.64
C LEU A 11 -9.78 -3.01 1.44
N ASN A 12 -10.73 -3.66 0.76
CA ASN A 12 -11.66 -4.57 1.43
C ASN A 12 -10.92 -5.76 2.06
N ALA A 13 -9.85 -6.23 1.43
CA ALA A 13 -9.05 -7.31 1.99
C ALA A 13 -8.38 -6.91 3.31
N VAL A 14 -8.06 -5.62 3.49
CA VAL A 14 -7.56 -5.12 4.78
C VAL A 14 -8.63 -5.30 5.85
N PHE A 15 -9.87 -4.87 5.57
CA PHE A 15 -10.96 -5.02 6.54
C PHE A 15 -11.27 -6.49 6.83
N ASP A 16 -11.13 -7.35 5.84
CA ASP A 16 -11.41 -8.78 5.99
C ASP A 16 -10.27 -9.54 6.67
N GLY A 17 -9.18 -8.88 7.00
CA GLY A 17 -8.04 -9.53 7.65
C GLY A 17 -7.23 -10.43 6.74
N LYS A 18 -7.40 -10.32 5.43
CA LYS A 18 -6.65 -11.12 4.46
C LYS A 18 -5.23 -10.63 4.25
N ILE A 19 -5.00 -9.35 4.47
CA ILE A 19 -3.67 -8.74 4.38
C ILE A 19 -3.45 -7.86 5.61
N ILE A 20 -2.18 -7.72 5.98
CA ILE A 20 -1.78 -6.90 7.12
C ILE A 20 -1.06 -5.67 6.55
N PRO A 21 -1.63 -4.46 6.71
CA PRO A 21 -0.94 -3.27 6.19
C PRO A 21 0.33 -2.98 6.98
N VAL A 22 1.35 -2.52 6.27
CA VAL A 22 2.60 -2.05 6.87
C VAL A 22 2.65 -0.55 6.66
N PHE A 23 2.90 0.21 7.70
CA PHE A 23 2.77 1.66 7.62
C PHE A 23 3.76 2.39 8.50
N ASN A 24 3.91 3.68 8.24
CA ASN A 24 4.50 4.65 9.16
C ASN A 24 3.73 5.96 8.99
N GLU A 25 4.13 7.01 9.69
CA GLU A 25 3.41 8.28 9.66
C GLU A 25 3.34 8.87 8.25
N GLU A 26 4.44 8.80 7.53
CA GLU A 26 4.51 9.36 6.17
C GLU A 26 3.58 8.61 5.21
N ILE A 27 3.53 7.29 5.31
CA ILE A 27 2.65 6.46 4.50
C ILE A 27 1.18 6.75 4.81
N LEU A 28 0.84 6.90 6.11
CA LEU A 28 -0.53 7.24 6.48
C LEU A 28 -0.94 8.59 5.91
N SER A 29 -0.04 9.57 5.95
CA SER A 29 -0.32 10.88 5.38
C SER A 29 -0.58 10.79 3.88
N GLU A 30 0.20 9.99 3.18
CA GLU A 30 -0.01 9.79 1.74
C GLU A 30 -1.33 9.07 1.46
N TYR A 31 -1.68 8.06 2.24
CA TYR A 31 -2.97 7.38 2.11
C TYR A 31 -4.12 8.35 2.31
N ASP A 32 -4.02 9.22 3.31
CA ASP A 32 -5.04 10.22 3.56
C ASP A 32 -5.25 11.12 2.33
N ASN A 33 -4.15 11.57 1.73
CA ASN A 33 -4.22 12.40 0.52
C ASN A 33 -4.84 11.64 -0.65
N VAL A 34 -4.39 10.41 -0.89
CA VAL A 34 -4.84 9.62 -2.04
C VAL A 34 -6.33 9.27 -1.92
N LEU A 35 -6.77 8.87 -0.73
CA LEU A 35 -8.15 8.43 -0.52
C LEU A 35 -9.15 9.57 -0.66
N HIS A 36 -8.70 10.81 -0.49
CA HIS A 36 -9.56 11.97 -0.68
C HIS A 36 -9.69 12.39 -2.16
N ARG A 37 -9.02 11.70 -3.08
CA ARG A 37 -9.13 12.05 -4.50
C ARG A 37 -10.55 11.83 -5.00
N PRO A 38 -11.11 12.79 -5.75
CA PRO A 38 -12.52 12.70 -6.18
C PRO A 38 -12.87 11.44 -6.97
N LYS A 39 -11.90 10.84 -7.67
CA LYS A 39 -12.18 9.65 -8.48
C LYS A 39 -12.64 8.46 -7.66
N PHE A 40 -12.27 8.39 -6.38
CA PHE A 40 -12.68 7.28 -5.51
C PHE A 40 -14.06 7.52 -4.88
N LYS A 41 -14.48 8.77 -4.74
CA LYS A 41 -15.78 9.12 -4.17
C LYS A 41 -16.03 8.52 -2.78
N PHE A 42 -14.96 8.37 -1.99
CA PHE A 42 -15.10 7.86 -0.63
C PHE A 42 -15.59 8.98 0.29
N PRO A 43 -16.62 8.73 1.11
CA PRO A 43 -17.00 9.68 2.16
C PRO A 43 -15.87 9.82 3.19
N ASP A 44 -15.76 11.01 3.78
CA ASP A 44 -14.74 11.27 4.81
C ASP A 44 -14.82 10.26 5.95
N ALA A 45 -16.03 9.91 6.37
CA ALA A 45 -16.20 8.94 7.45
C ALA A 45 -15.60 7.56 7.09
N SER A 46 -15.77 7.14 5.84
CA SER A 46 -15.20 5.87 5.36
C SER A 46 -13.67 5.91 5.35
N ILE A 47 -13.11 7.04 4.94
CA ILE A 47 -11.65 7.22 4.93
C ILE A 47 -11.11 7.13 6.36
N ARG A 48 -11.77 7.76 7.32
CA ARG A 48 -11.36 7.72 8.71
C ARG A 48 -11.38 6.29 9.25
N VAL A 49 -12.44 5.54 8.95
CA VAL A 49 -12.55 4.15 9.38
C VAL A 49 -11.41 3.32 8.80
N LEU A 50 -11.09 3.50 7.52
CA LEU A 50 -10.01 2.76 6.89
C LEU A 50 -8.65 3.12 7.52
N LEU A 51 -8.36 4.40 7.71
CA LEU A 51 -7.09 4.82 8.29
C LEU A 51 -6.96 4.31 9.73
N ASP A 52 -8.04 4.33 10.50
CA ASP A 52 -8.04 3.77 11.85
C ASP A 52 -7.79 2.26 11.82
N ALA A 53 -8.38 1.55 10.85
CA ALA A 53 -8.15 0.11 10.69
C ALA A 53 -6.69 -0.19 10.38
N ILE A 54 -6.07 0.61 9.51
CA ILE A 54 -4.66 0.45 9.18
C ILE A 54 -3.80 0.61 10.44
N LYS A 55 -4.08 1.61 11.27
CA LYS A 55 -3.34 1.83 12.51
C LYS A 55 -3.57 0.73 13.53
N THR A 56 -4.80 0.21 13.60
CA THR A 56 -5.16 -0.79 14.61
C THR A 56 -4.63 -2.18 14.26
N TYR A 57 -4.77 -2.58 13.00
CA TYR A 57 -4.45 -3.95 12.57
C TYR A 57 -3.14 -4.06 11.82
N GLY A 58 -2.57 -2.92 11.40
CA GLY A 58 -1.33 -2.91 10.66
C GLY A 58 -0.11 -2.93 11.56
N VAL A 59 1.06 -2.96 10.95
CA VAL A 59 2.35 -3.00 11.64
C VAL A 59 3.11 -1.71 11.35
N PHE A 60 3.39 -0.93 12.39
CA PHE A 60 4.24 0.26 12.27
C PHE A 60 5.67 -0.18 11.95
N THR A 61 6.27 0.40 10.91
CA THR A 61 7.58 -0.03 10.44
C THR A 61 8.40 1.18 10.00
N LYS A 62 9.60 1.29 10.54
CA LYS A 62 10.55 2.32 10.11
C LYS A 62 11.16 1.94 8.77
N GLN A 63 11.55 2.95 7.99
CA GLN A 63 12.27 2.72 6.73
C GLN A 63 13.60 2.05 6.97
N LEU A 64 13.93 1.10 6.09
CA LEU A 64 15.28 0.59 5.97
C LEU A 64 16.00 1.41 4.90
N ILE A 65 17.12 2.03 5.25
CA ILE A 65 17.86 2.85 4.30
C ILE A 65 18.54 1.94 3.28
N THR A 66 18.09 2.02 2.03
CA THR A 66 18.58 1.13 0.96
C THR A 66 19.61 1.78 0.05
N GLY A 67 19.65 3.12 0.00
CA GLY A 67 20.49 3.81 -0.96
C GLY A 67 19.88 3.91 -2.36
N GLU A 68 18.68 3.39 -2.57
CA GLU A 68 18.00 3.46 -3.87
C GLU A 68 17.64 4.88 -4.23
N ILE A 69 17.69 5.17 -5.53
CA ILE A 69 17.24 6.43 -6.08
C ILE A 69 16.10 6.13 -7.02
N LEU A 70 14.90 6.62 -6.69
CA LEU A 70 13.70 6.35 -7.47
C LEU A 70 13.35 7.56 -8.35
N PRO A 71 12.63 7.33 -9.47
CA PRO A 71 12.18 8.45 -10.32
C PRO A 71 11.41 9.51 -9.54
N ASN A 72 10.58 9.11 -8.57
CA ASN A 72 9.89 10.03 -7.69
C ASN A 72 10.38 9.78 -6.26
N PRO A 73 11.10 10.75 -5.66
CA PRO A 73 11.63 10.56 -4.30
C PRO A 73 10.55 10.27 -3.25
N LYS A 74 9.31 10.70 -3.46
CA LYS A 74 8.22 10.45 -2.53
C LYS A 74 7.85 8.98 -2.45
N ASP A 75 8.21 8.19 -3.45
CA ASP A 75 7.91 6.75 -3.47
C ASP A 75 8.90 5.94 -2.63
N LEU A 76 10.03 6.53 -2.26
CA LEU A 76 11.09 5.79 -1.58
C LEU A 76 10.64 5.24 -0.23
N VAL A 77 9.82 5.99 0.50
CA VAL A 77 9.34 5.52 1.81
C VAL A 77 8.60 4.20 1.68
N PHE A 78 7.77 4.05 0.65
CA PHE A 78 7.02 2.80 0.43
C PHE A 78 7.95 1.63 0.16
N TYR A 79 8.94 1.85 -0.71
CA TYR A 79 9.90 0.81 -1.06
C TYR A 79 10.72 0.39 0.15
N GLU A 80 11.20 1.37 0.92
CA GLU A 80 12.09 1.09 2.04
C GLU A 80 11.36 0.47 3.23
N VAL A 81 10.07 0.76 3.41
CA VAL A 81 9.27 0.08 4.42
C VAL A 81 9.05 -1.38 4.04
N VAL A 82 8.78 -1.66 2.76
CA VAL A 82 8.65 -3.04 2.29
C VAL A 82 9.97 -3.79 2.47
N MET A 83 11.10 -3.15 2.14
CA MET A 83 12.41 -3.79 2.32
C MET A 83 12.67 -4.15 3.78
N ALA A 84 12.17 -3.34 4.71
CA ALA A 84 12.31 -3.62 6.14
C ALA A 84 11.53 -4.87 6.58
N LYS A 85 10.54 -5.29 5.79
CA LYS A 85 9.66 -6.41 6.13
C LYS A 85 9.71 -7.54 5.10
N ARG A 86 10.74 -7.59 4.24
CA ARG A 86 10.80 -8.65 3.21
C ARG A 86 10.94 -10.04 3.80
N ASP A 87 11.57 -10.19 4.93
CA ASP A 87 11.67 -11.49 5.60
C ASP A 87 10.31 -11.97 6.15
N GLU A 88 9.32 -11.08 6.21
CA GLU A 88 7.95 -11.44 6.56
C GLU A 88 7.02 -11.41 5.36
N ASN A 89 7.57 -11.51 4.15
CA ASN A 89 6.82 -11.60 2.90
C ASN A 89 6.04 -10.33 2.55
N ALA A 90 6.57 -9.16 2.90
CA ALA A 90 5.89 -7.91 2.56
C ALA A 90 5.91 -7.67 1.05
N TYR A 91 4.81 -7.16 0.53
CA TYR A 91 4.66 -6.78 -0.88
C TYR A 91 4.44 -5.29 -1.01
N LEU A 92 4.99 -4.70 -2.08
CA LEU A 92 4.67 -3.33 -2.46
C LEU A 92 3.63 -3.38 -3.56
N VAL A 93 2.47 -2.78 -3.33
CA VAL A 93 1.34 -2.82 -4.26
C VAL A 93 1.23 -1.47 -4.94
N THR A 94 1.37 -1.43 -6.26
CA THR A 94 1.37 -0.17 -6.99
C THR A 94 0.80 -0.34 -8.39
N GLY A 95 0.16 0.72 -8.90
CA GLY A 95 -0.25 0.80 -10.30
C GLY A 95 0.87 1.30 -11.21
N ASN A 96 2.01 1.71 -10.65
CA ASN A 96 3.12 2.31 -11.39
C ASN A 96 4.42 1.57 -11.10
N GLY A 97 4.45 0.28 -11.46
CA GLY A 97 5.61 -0.56 -11.17
C GLY A 97 6.92 -0.03 -11.73
N LYS A 98 6.85 0.73 -12.84
CA LYS A 98 8.05 1.32 -13.45
C LYS A 98 8.70 2.41 -12.60
N HIS A 99 8.00 2.93 -11.57
CA HIS A 99 8.56 3.90 -10.64
C HIS A 99 9.44 3.26 -9.58
N PHE A 100 9.49 1.93 -9.53
CA PHE A 100 10.20 1.16 -8.51
C PHE A 100 11.18 0.19 -9.15
N PRO A 101 12.21 -0.26 -8.42
CA PRO A 101 13.06 -1.34 -8.91
C PRO A 101 12.21 -2.56 -9.26
N LYS A 102 12.55 -3.24 -10.35
CA LYS A 102 11.80 -4.41 -10.79
C LYS A 102 12.12 -5.59 -9.88
N LYS A 103 11.17 -5.95 -9.03
CA LYS A 103 11.31 -7.03 -8.04
C LYS A 103 10.05 -7.88 -8.02
N PRO A 104 10.17 -9.18 -7.69
CA PRO A 104 8.99 -10.05 -7.60
C PRO A 104 7.95 -9.59 -6.58
N PHE A 105 8.37 -8.83 -5.57
CA PHE A 105 7.45 -8.35 -4.52
C PHE A 105 6.84 -7.00 -4.84
N VAL A 106 7.17 -6.39 -5.97
CA VAL A 106 6.50 -5.18 -6.45
C VAL A 106 5.41 -5.63 -7.42
N VAL A 107 4.15 -5.49 -7.00
CA VAL A 107 3.01 -6.09 -7.70
C VAL A 107 1.90 -5.06 -7.91
N THR A 108 1.03 -5.35 -8.88
CA THR A 108 -0.18 -4.56 -9.08
C THR A 108 -1.27 -5.03 -8.11
N PRO A 109 -2.34 -4.22 -7.92
CA PRO A 109 -3.49 -4.69 -7.13
C PRO A 109 -4.06 -6.01 -7.62
N ASN A 110 -4.19 -6.20 -8.94
CA ASN A 110 -4.69 -7.46 -9.49
C ASN A 110 -3.77 -8.63 -9.16
N GLU A 111 -2.46 -8.41 -9.26
CA GLU A 111 -1.49 -9.45 -8.93
C GLU A 111 -1.58 -9.83 -7.44
N LEU A 112 -1.72 -8.84 -6.57
CA LEU A 112 -1.87 -9.13 -5.15
C LEU A 112 -3.13 -9.94 -4.88
N LEU A 113 -4.25 -9.58 -5.50
CA LEU A 113 -5.50 -10.32 -5.33
C LEU A 113 -5.34 -11.76 -5.76
N SER A 114 -4.62 -12.01 -6.86
CA SER A 114 -4.34 -13.38 -7.30
C SER A 114 -3.53 -14.16 -6.26
N ILE A 115 -2.60 -13.49 -5.59
CA ILE A 115 -1.78 -14.13 -4.57
C ILE A 115 -2.61 -14.52 -3.35
N ILE A 116 -3.48 -13.64 -2.87
CA ILE A 116 -4.22 -13.89 -1.62
C ILE A 116 -5.46 -14.74 -1.82
N TYR A 117 -6.00 -14.82 -3.04
CA TYR A 117 -7.22 -15.58 -3.31
C TYR A 117 -6.99 -16.76 -4.25
N GLN A 118 -5.78 -17.25 -4.34
CA GLN A 118 -5.52 -18.44 -5.14
C GLN A 118 -5.97 -19.73 -4.47
#